data_ba7ca07745400b3ab4d68d5342518fce
#
_entry.id   ba7ca07745400b3ab4d68d5342518fce
#
_cell.length_a   1.000
_cell.length_b   1.000
_cell.length_c   1.000
_cell.angle_alpha   90.00
_cell.angle_beta   90.00
_cell.angle_gamma   90.00
#
_symmetry.space_group_name_H-M   'P 1'
#
loop_
_entity.id
_entity.type
_entity.pdbx_description
1 polymer ?
#
loop_
_entity_poly.entity_id
_entity_poly.type
_entity_poly.pdbx_seq_one_letter_code
_entity_poly.pdbx_strand_id
1 'polypeptide(L)'
;MFGLLTIAEKDAARRAAVECAVRDVCGVRIFEVSVLPGRGPLGQRRRLQRAARQMQRAGVRRALFPEEFLQQFLFAKYGIVAARGEYLRRMTAGKIARKLLEQNGMDPAACHVALLGDHMSAELRGALMELALHVRYTMLCAGGGGGEACSVLR
;
A
#
# COMPACT_ATOMS: atom_id res chain seq x y z
N MET A 1 -1.29 9.07 -10.64
CA MET A 1 -1.52 7.62 -10.70
C MET A 1 -0.36 6.91 -10.01
N PHE A 2 -0.63 5.92 -9.17
CA PHE A 2 0.39 5.10 -8.53
C PHE A 2 0.72 3.88 -9.38
N GLY A 3 1.95 3.39 -9.29
CA GLY A 3 2.37 2.14 -9.90
C GLY A 3 2.45 1.01 -8.89
N LEU A 4 2.21 -0.20 -9.35
CA LEU A 4 2.45 -1.43 -8.61
C LEU A 4 3.28 -2.36 -9.49
N LEU A 5 4.45 -2.74 -9.02
CA LEU A 5 5.26 -3.76 -9.67
C LEU A 5 5.02 -5.10 -8.99
N THR A 6 4.65 -6.11 -9.77
CA THR A 6 4.57 -7.49 -9.32
C THR A 6 5.53 -8.36 -10.12
N ILE A 7 6.19 -9.30 -9.44
CA ILE A 7 7.01 -10.33 -10.11
C ILE A 7 6.18 -11.60 -10.09
N ALA A 8 5.80 -12.06 -11.28
CA ALA A 8 4.97 -13.24 -11.41
C ALA A 8 5.78 -14.52 -11.23
N GLU A 9 5.15 -15.55 -10.69
CA GLU A 9 5.73 -16.89 -10.63
C GLU A 9 5.84 -17.50 -12.04
N LYS A 10 6.81 -18.41 -12.25
CA LYS A 10 7.13 -18.98 -13.56
C LYS A 10 5.98 -19.76 -14.21
N ASP A 11 5.07 -20.30 -13.41
CA ASP A 11 3.98 -21.19 -13.87
C ASP A 11 2.72 -20.43 -14.31
N ALA A 12 2.70 -19.11 -14.23
CA ALA A 12 1.60 -18.34 -14.79
C ALA A 12 1.62 -18.49 -16.33
N ALA A 13 0.57 -19.05 -16.91
CA ALA A 13 0.36 -19.19 -18.36
C ALA A 13 0.18 -17.81 -19.02
N ARG A 14 1.17 -16.94 -18.88
CA ARG A 14 1.17 -15.56 -19.38
C ARG A 14 1.84 -15.50 -20.73
N ARG A 15 1.18 -14.86 -21.66
CA ARG A 15 1.65 -14.69 -23.05
C ARG A 15 2.75 -13.64 -23.18
N ALA A 16 2.79 -12.62 -22.30
CA ALA A 16 3.74 -11.52 -22.40
C ALA A 16 4.74 -11.53 -21.24
N ALA A 17 6.01 -11.18 -21.53
CA ALA A 17 7.05 -11.07 -20.51
C ALA A 17 6.86 -9.90 -19.53
N VAL A 18 6.07 -8.91 -19.95
CA VAL A 18 5.64 -7.74 -19.16
C VAL A 18 4.19 -7.48 -19.51
N GLU A 19 3.32 -7.53 -18.54
CA GLU A 19 1.89 -7.25 -18.68
C GLU A 19 1.54 -6.01 -17.88
N CYS A 20 0.63 -5.19 -18.44
CA CYS A 20 0.18 -3.95 -17.82
C CYS A 20 -1.33 -3.96 -17.69
N ALA A 21 -1.83 -3.54 -16.55
CA ALA A 21 -3.25 -3.37 -16.28
C ALA A 21 -3.49 -2.07 -15.49
N VAL A 22 -4.66 -1.48 -15.66
CA VAL A 22 -5.14 -0.41 -14.77
C VAL A 22 -6.17 -1.02 -13.86
N ARG A 23 -6.00 -0.85 -12.55
CA ARG A 23 -6.96 -1.29 -11.55
C ARG A 23 -7.43 -0.10 -10.72
N ASP A 24 -8.67 -0.13 -10.31
CA ASP A 24 -9.18 0.77 -9.28
C ASP A 24 -9.25 -0.02 -7.95
N VAL A 25 -8.54 0.49 -6.96
CA VAL A 25 -8.51 -0.10 -5.63
C VAL A 25 -8.92 0.98 -4.62
N CYS A 26 -10.09 0.83 -4.05
CA CYS A 26 -10.65 1.79 -3.09
C CYS A 26 -10.68 3.24 -3.62
N GLY A 27 -11.05 3.44 -4.89
CA GLY A 27 -11.09 4.76 -5.54
C GLY A 27 -9.71 5.32 -5.93
N VAL A 28 -8.64 4.54 -5.75
CA VAL A 28 -7.31 4.90 -6.20
C VAL A 28 -6.95 4.15 -7.46
N ARG A 29 -6.67 4.89 -8.54
CA ARG A 29 -6.25 4.30 -9.81
C ARG A 29 -4.78 3.85 -9.74
N ILE A 30 -4.56 2.55 -9.91
CA ILE A 30 -3.25 1.90 -9.84
C ILE A 30 -2.89 1.35 -11.22
N PHE A 31 -1.70 1.68 -11.71
CA PHE A 31 -1.10 1.07 -12.89
C PHE A 31 -0.24 -0.12 -12.47
N GLU A 32 -0.78 -1.32 -12.61
CA GLU A 32 -0.09 -2.56 -12.30
C GLU A 32 0.76 -3.03 -13.47
N VAL A 33 2.00 -3.38 -13.18
CA VAL A 33 2.92 -4.00 -14.14
C VAL A 33 3.44 -5.30 -13.57
N SER A 34 3.09 -6.40 -14.21
CA SER A 34 3.55 -7.74 -13.86
C SER A 34 4.70 -8.15 -14.75
N VAL A 35 5.81 -8.60 -14.16
CA VAL A 35 7.02 -9.00 -14.86
C VAL A 35 7.31 -10.46 -14.59
N LEU A 36 7.42 -11.26 -15.65
CA LEU A 36 7.91 -12.64 -15.54
C LEU A 36 9.43 -12.65 -15.26
N PRO A 37 9.95 -13.55 -14.42
CA PRO A 37 11.36 -13.70 -14.19
C PRO A 37 12.13 -13.97 -15.52
N GLY A 38 13.24 -13.25 -15.72
CA GLY A 38 14.11 -13.42 -16.90
C GLY A 38 14.96 -14.69 -16.80
N ARG A 39 15.42 -15.18 -17.96
CA ARG A 39 16.37 -16.30 -18.04
C ARG A 39 17.80 -15.88 -17.70
N GLY A 40 18.01 -15.14 -16.62
CA GLY A 40 19.30 -14.65 -16.16
C GLY A 40 19.30 -13.13 -15.92
N PRO A 41 20.40 -12.59 -15.35
CA PRO A 41 20.46 -11.21 -14.87
C PRO A 41 20.20 -10.17 -15.96
N LEU A 42 20.76 -10.37 -17.16
CA LEU A 42 20.59 -9.45 -18.29
C LEU A 42 19.15 -9.47 -18.82
N GLY A 43 18.54 -10.66 -18.90
CA GLY A 43 17.16 -10.82 -19.32
C GLY A 43 16.19 -10.16 -18.32
N GLN A 44 16.42 -10.35 -17.03
CA GLN A 44 15.65 -9.72 -15.97
C GLN A 44 15.76 -8.19 -16.03
N ARG A 45 16.98 -7.66 -16.15
CA ARG A 45 17.22 -6.22 -16.27
C ARG A 45 16.48 -5.60 -17.46
N ARG A 46 16.50 -6.24 -18.62
CA ARG A 46 15.77 -5.76 -19.82
C ARG A 46 14.25 -5.72 -19.59
N ARG A 47 13.69 -6.74 -18.93
CA ARG A 47 12.27 -6.79 -18.61
C ARG A 47 11.87 -5.69 -17.63
N LEU A 48 12.65 -5.47 -16.57
CA LEU A 48 12.42 -4.39 -15.60
C LEU A 48 12.54 -3.00 -16.23
N GLN A 49 13.49 -2.79 -17.15
CA GLN A 49 13.59 -1.53 -17.90
C GLN A 49 12.36 -1.31 -18.78
N ARG A 50 11.82 -2.38 -19.40
CA ARG A 50 10.57 -2.29 -20.17
C ARG A 50 9.40 -1.92 -19.25
N ALA A 51 9.28 -2.56 -18.08
CA ALA A 51 8.29 -2.23 -17.08
C ALA A 51 8.37 -0.76 -16.63
N ALA A 52 9.58 -0.27 -16.33
CA ALA A 52 9.80 1.12 -15.93
C ALA A 52 9.37 2.11 -17.02
N ARG A 53 9.68 1.82 -18.31
CA ARG A 53 9.24 2.64 -19.45
C ARG A 53 7.71 2.66 -19.57
N GLN A 54 7.04 1.54 -19.37
CA GLN A 54 5.57 1.48 -19.41
C GLN A 54 4.95 2.31 -18.29
N MET A 55 5.46 2.19 -17.07
CA MET A 55 5.04 3.03 -15.95
C MET A 55 5.27 4.52 -16.20
N GLN A 56 6.43 4.89 -16.74
CA GLN A 56 6.75 6.28 -17.11
C GLN A 56 5.77 6.83 -18.13
N ARG A 57 5.48 6.07 -19.20
CA ARG A 57 4.51 6.44 -20.24
C ARG A 57 3.09 6.62 -19.69
N ALA A 58 2.74 5.82 -18.69
CA ALA A 58 1.47 5.94 -17.97
C ALA A 58 1.44 7.09 -16.95
N GLY A 59 2.50 7.90 -16.85
CA GLY A 59 2.58 9.04 -15.93
C GLY A 59 2.79 8.65 -14.45
N VAL A 60 3.24 7.43 -14.19
CA VAL A 60 3.56 6.97 -12.84
C VAL A 60 4.81 7.69 -12.33
N ARG A 61 4.72 8.33 -11.18
CA ARG A 61 5.85 8.97 -10.47
C ARG A 61 6.25 8.24 -9.20
N ARG A 62 5.32 7.49 -8.61
CA ARG A 62 5.55 6.70 -7.40
C ARG A 62 5.02 5.29 -7.60
N ALA A 63 5.80 4.29 -7.22
CA ALA A 63 5.42 2.89 -7.36
C ALA A 63 5.69 2.10 -6.08
N LEU A 64 4.83 1.13 -5.82
CA LEU A 64 5.04 0.08 -4.84
C LEU A 64 5.85 -1.03 -5.51
N PHE A 65 6.87 -1.49 -4.82
CA PHE A 65 7.72 -2.59 -5.25
C PHE A 65 7.53 -3.79 -4.32
N PRO A 66 7.81 -5.02 -4.79
CA PRO A 66 7.86 -6.18 -3.93
C PRO A 66 8.80 -5.97 -2.74
N GLU A 67 8.54 -6.68 -1.66
CA GLU A 67 9.44 -6.73 -0.51
C GLU A 67 10.82 -7.21 -0.95
N GLU A 68 11.89 -6.64 -0.40
CA GLU A 68 13.29 -6.95 -0.75
C GLU A 68 13.71 -6.70 -2.23
N PHE A 69 12.93 -5.90 -2.98
CA PHE A 69 13.27 -5.60 -4.36
C PHE A 69 14.48 -4.65 -4.46
N LEU A 70 15.65 -5.21 -4.70
CA LEU A 70 16.93 -4.47 -4.74
C LEU A 70 17.12 -3.60 -6.00
N GLN A 71 16.34 -3.82 -7.06
CA GLN A 71 16.56 -3.19 -8.36
C GLN A 71 15.74 -1.90 -8.57
N GLN A 72 15.32 -1.24 -7.48
CA GLN A 72 14.56 0.02 -7.52
C GLN A 72 15.29 1.13 -8.27
N PHE A 73 16.64 1.13 -8.26
CA PHE A 73 17.46 2.11 -8.96
C PHE A 73 17.23 2.13 -10.49
N LEU A 74 16.77 1.03 -11.07
CA LEU A 74 16.42 0.98 -12.50
C LEU A 74 15.22 1.86 -12.82
N PHE A 75 14.26 1.94 -11.88
CA PHE A 75 13.04 2.74 -12.01
C PHE A 75 13.32 4.22 -11.74
N ALA A 76 14.24 4.53 -10.83
CA ALA A 76 14.65 5.90 -10.54
C ALA A 76 15.18 6.63 -11.80
N LYS A 77 15.85 5.91 -12.72
CA LYS A 77 16.29 6.46 -14.02
C LYS A 77 15.14 6.94 -14.91
N TYR A 78 13.93 6.46 -14.67
CA TYR A 78 12.70 6.86 -15.38
C TYR A 78 11.83 7.83 -14.55
N GLY A 79 12.39 8.40 -13.48
CA GLY A 79 11.69 9.35 -12.61
C GLY A 79 10.63 8.69 -11.71
N ILE A 80 10.72 7.38 -11.51
CA ILE A 80 9.80 6.62 -10.67
C ILE A 80 10.47 6.34 -9.33
N VAL A 81 9.91 6.89 -8.25
CA VAL A 81 10.41 6.74 -6.88
C VAL A 81 9.58 5.70 -6.14
N ALA A 82 10.20 4.93 -5.26
CA ALA A 82 9.48 4.00 -4.39
C ALA A 82 8.46 4.76 -3.54
N ALA A 83 7.21 4.33 -3.60
CA ALA A 83 6.22 4.77 -2.64
C ALA A 83 6.52 4.07 -1.31
N ARG A 84 6.74 4.85 -0.26
CA ARG A 84 6.87 4.30 1.09
C ARG A 84 5.48 3.80 1.49
N GLY A 85 5.25 2.49 1.40
CA GLY A 85 3.98 1.85 1.73
C GLY A 85 3.53 2.12 3.18
N GLU A 86 4.46 2.46 4.04
CA GLU A 86 4.21 2.85 5.42
C GLU A 86 3.32 4.10 5.53
N TYR A 87 3.62 5.15 4.78
CA TYR A 87 2.78 6.36 4.77
C TYR A 87 1.36 6.06 4.27
N LEU A 88 1.25 5.29 3.19
CA LEU A 88 -0.06 4.90 2.64
C LEU A 88 -0.84 4.03 3.64
N ARG A 89 -0.18 3.06 4.28
CA ARG A 89 -0.81 2.23 5.34
C ARG A 89 -1.31 3.08 6.49
N ARG A 90 -0.53 4.04 6.96
CA ARG A 90 -0.93 4.96 8.03
C ARG A 90 -2.13 5.81 7.62
N MET A 91 -2.10 6.40 6.43
CA MET A 91 -3.20 7.23 5.91
C MET A 91 -4.50 6.47 5.67
N THR A 92 -4.42 5.17 5.38
CA THR A 92 -5.59 4.32 5.09
C THR A 92 -5.93 3.36 6.22
N ALA A 93 -5.25 3.45 7.37
CA ALA A 93 -5.40 2.50 8.48
C ALA A 93 -6.85 2.35 8.95
N GLY A 94 -7.60 3.45 9.09
CA GLY A 94 -9.00 3.42 9.49
C GLY A 94 -9.88 2.67 8.48
N LYS A 95 -9.70 2.94 7.18
CA LYS A 95 -10.45 2.28 6.11
C LYS A 95 -10.11 0.79 5.99
N ILE A 96 -8.84 0.44 6.18
CA ILE A 96 -8.38 -0.95 6.18
C ILE A 96 -8.98 -1.70 7.36
N ALA A 97 -8.92 -1.12 8.57
CA ALA A 97 -9.49 -1.74 9.77
C ALA A 97 -10.99 -2.01 9.60
N ARG A 98 -11.77 -1.02 9.13
CA ARG A 98 -13.19 -1.20 8.84
C ARG A 98 -13.42 -2.34 7.83
N LYS A 99 -12.69 -2.35 6.73
CA LYS A 99 -12.82 -3.39 5.71
C LYS A 99 -12.50 -4.79 6.22
N LEU A 100 -11.50 -4.89 7.10
CA LEU A 100 -11.16 -6.16 7.75
C LEU A 100 -12.27 -6.64 8.70
N LEU A 101 -12.91 -5.74 9.47
CA LEU A 101 -14.05 -6.08 10.30
C LEU A 101 -15.20 -6.64 9.45
N GLU A 102 -15.57 -5.94 8.37
CA GLU A 102 -16.60 -6.36 7.42
C GLU A 102 -16.27 -7.74 6.79
N GLN A 103 -15.02 -7.94 6.35
CA GLN A 103 -14.57 -9.21 5.75
C GLN A 103 -14.61 -10.40 6.71
N ASN A 104 -14.41 -10.14 8.01
CA ASN A 104 -14.51 -11.16 9.06
C ASN A 104 -15.95 -11.34 9.58
N GLY A 105 -16.95 -10.74 8.94
CA GLY A 105 -18.35 -10.86 9.33
C GLY A 105 -18.71 -10.13 10.63
N MET A 106 -17.85 -9.22 11.10
CA MET A 106 -18.09 -8.41 12.28
C MET A 106 -18.82 -7.12 11.89
N ASP A 107 -19.88 -6.77 12.63
CA ASP A 107 -20.52 -5.49 12.46
C ASP A 107 -19.65 -4.39 13.09
N PRO A 108 -19.10 -3.45 12.31
CA PRO A 108 -18.29 -2.37 12.85
C PRO A 108 -19.01 -1.57 13.95
N ALA A 109 -20.31 -1.36 13.81
CA ALA A 109 -21.10 -0.61 14.80
C ALA A 109 -21.21 -1.31 16.18
N ALA A 110 -20.90 -2.59 16.25
CA ALA A 110 -20.85 -3.36 17.49
C ALA A 110 -19.42 -3.55 18.03
N CYS A 111 -18.39 -3.15 17.25
CA CYS A 111 -17.00 -3.42 17.59
C CYS A 111 -16.35 -2.35 18.46
N HIS A 112 -15.30 -2.77 19.17
CA HIS A 112 -14.38 -1.92 19.91
C HIS A 112 -13.02 -1.99 19.21
N VAL A 113 -12.42 -0.86 18.85
CA VAL A 113 -11.15 -0.80 18.16
C VAL A 113 -10.15 0.03 18.95
N ALA A 114 -8.96 -0.51 19.17
CA ALA A 114 -7.84 0.22 19.77
C ALA A 114 -6.84 0.65 18.70
N LEU A 115 -6.50 1.94 18.71
CA LEU A 115 -5.42 2.52 17.91
C LEU A 115 -4.20 2.71 18.80
N LEU A 116 -3.09 2.11 18.40
CA LEU A 116 -1.80 2.21 19.11
C LEU A 116 -0.83 3.03 18.26
N GLY A 117 -0.14 3.96 18.89
CA GLY A 117 0.90 4.76 18.23
C GLY A 117 1.92 5.31 19.22
N ASP A 118 3.14 5.54 18.74
CA ASP A 118 4.23 6.09 19.57
C ASP A 118 3.98 7.56 19.94
N HIS A 119 3.23 8.28 19.10
CA HIS A 119 2.86 9.69 19.31
C HIS A 119 1.61 10.04 18.51
N MET A 120 0.94 11.14 18.86
CA MET A 120 -0.22 11.65 18.14
C MET A 120 0.21 12.27 16.81
N SER A 121 0.21 11.47 15.75
CA SER A 121 0.45 11.97 14.38
C SER A 121 -0.83 12.41 13.69
N ALA A 122 -0.71 13.15 12.58
CA ALA A 122 -1.86 13.55 11.76
C ALA A 122 -2.57 12.33 11.18
N GLU A 123 -1.82 11.29 10.81
CA GLU A 123 -2.32 10.03 10.27
C GLU A 123 -3.11 9.25 11.33
N LEU A 124 -2.59 9.17 12.56
CA LEU A 124 -3.28 8.50 13.67
C LEU A 124 -4.58 9.21 14.01
N ARG A 125 -4.56 10.55 14.00
CA ARG A 125 -5.78 11.37 14.17
C ARG A 125 -6.79 11.13 13.05
N GLY A 126 -6.35 11.07 11.80
CA GLY A 126 -7.20 10.77 10.64
C GLY A 126 -7.83 9.38 10.75
N ALA A 127 -7.06 8.35 11.14
CA ALA A 127 -7.57 7.00 11.37
C ALA A 127 -8.58 6.96 12.52
N LEU A 128 -8.33 7.70 13.61
CA LEU A 128 -9.24 7.82 14.73
C LEU A 128 -10.58 8.43 14.31
N MET A 129 -10.55 9.53 13.56
CA MET A 129 -11.78 10.19 13.09
C MET A 129 -12.57 9.29 12.12
N GLU A 130 -11.90 8.60 11.23
CA GLU A 130 -12.54 7.65 10.29
C GLU A 130 -13.23 6.51 11.06
N LEU A 131 -12.56 5.92 12.05
CA LEU A 131 -13.11 4.81 12.83
C LEU A 131 -14.24 5.26 13.76
N ALA A 132 -14.11 6.41 14.39
CA ALA A 132 -15.14 6.95 15.28
C ALA A 132 -16.49 7.19 14.59
N LEU A 133 -16.51 7.35 13.26
CA LEU A 133 -17.74 7.47 12.48
C LEU A 133 -18.45 6.11 12.25
N HIS A 134 -17.75 4.99 12.40
CA HIS A 134 -18.25 3.69 11.97
C HIS A 134 -18.20 2.61 13.05
N VAL A 135 -17.42 2.82 14.11
CA VAL A 135 -17.18 1.84 15.18
C VAL A 135 -17.79 2.36 16.48
N ARG A 136 -18.36 1.46 17.28
CA ARG A 136 -19.06 1.82 18.53
C ARG A 136 -18.15 2.51 19.54
N TYR A 137 -16.95 1.99 19.73
CA TYR A 137 -15.95 2.56 20.64
C TYR A 137 -14.57 2.52 19.98
N THR A 138 -13.89 3.64 20.01
CA THR A 138 -12.51 3.75 19.59
C THR A 138 -11.64 4.19 20.75
N MET A 139 -10.67 3.37 21.10
CA MET A 139 -9.67 3.67 22.13
C MET A 139 -8.38 4.13 21.44
N LEU A 140 -7.81 5.22 21.91
CA LEU A 140 -6.51 5.71 21.43
C LEU A 140 -5.49 5.59 22.55
N CYS A 141 -4.42 4.85 22.29
CA CYS A 141 -3.25 4.76 23.15
C CYS A 141 -2.06 5.34 22.37
N ALA A 142 -1.64 6.57 22.73
CA ALA A 142 -0.47 7.22 22.15
C ALA A 142 0.58 7.39 23.23
N GLY A 143 1.75 6.75 23.06
CA GLY A 143 2.91 6.93 23.91
C GLY A 143 3.55 8.30 23.62
N GLY A 144 3.55 9.20 24.60
CA GLY A 144 4.28 10.46 24.54
C GLY A 144 4.97 10.65 25.88
N GLY A 145 6.29 10.82 25.88
CA GLY A 145 7.18 10.88 27.02
C GLY A 145 6.57 11.32 28.34
N GLY A 146 6.30 10.35 29.23
CA GLY A 146 5.97 10.59 30.62
C GLY A 146 4.52 10.38 31.06
N GLY A 147 3.61 9.96 30.21
CA GLY A 147 2.24 9.64 30.59
C GLY A 147 1.49 8.90 29.49
N GLU A 148 0.97 7.72 29.78
CA GLU A 148 0.07 7.02 28.87
C GLU A 148 -1.25 7.82 28.73
N ALA A 149 -1.39 8.56 27.64
CA ALA A 149 -2.67 9.18 27.31
C ALA A 149 -3.56 8.13 26.63
N CYS A 150 -4.43 7.50 27.41
CA CYS A 150 -5.48 6.63 26.88
C CYS A 150 -6.79 7.43 26.87
N SER A 151 -7.34 7.73 25.69
CA SER A 151 -8.65 8.37 25.56
C SER A 151 -9.62 7.43 24.86
N VAL A 152 -10.81 7.29 25.45
CA VAL A 152 -11.93 6.53 24.87
C VAL A 152 -12.91 7.51 24.27
N LEU A 153 -13.16 7.38 22.98
CA LEU A 153 -14.20 8.12 22.26
C LEU A 153 -15.44 7.23 22.08
N ARG A 154 -16.59 7.78 22.43
CA ARG A 154 -17.92 7.18 22.24
C ARG A 154 -18.58 7.74 21.00
#